data_b81cd224427a0c661018b4c785c5c836
#
_entry.id   b81cd224427a0c661018b4c785c5c836
#
_cell.length_a   1.000
_cell.length_b   1.000
_cell.length_c   1.000
_cell.angle_alpha   90.00
_cell.angle_beta   90.00
_cell.angle_gamma   90.00
#
_symmetry.space_group_name_H-M   'P 1'
#
loop_
_entity.id
_entity.type
_entity.pdbx_description
1 polymer ?
#
loop_
_entity_poly.entity_id
_entity_poly.type
_entity_poly.pdbx_seq_one_letter_code
_entity_poly.pdbx_strand_id
1 'polypeptide(L)'
;MRIRYLKLKHWIIAVAAAALGMNVSCEMPVEYGTPEAKYHVKGTITAPDGNPIPGIEVSQHWGADSRHPFDTTDAQGNFKTTVRSFPGEPIQLTFTDIDSTENGSYLDTTVHVATRDVPLSGGDGHWYRGEGTVNVDVTLTAKS
;
A
#
# COMPACT_ATOMS: atom_id res chain seq x y z
N MET A 1 -15.47 -48.97 -42.03
CA MET A 1 -16.08 -48.74 -40.72
C MET A 1 -15.07 -48.60 -39.59
N ARG A 2 -14.07 -49.44 -39.48
CA ARG A 2 -13.06 -49.36 -38.41
C ARG A 2 -12.24 -48.07 -38.43
N ILE A 3 -11.91 -47.54 -39.59
CA ILE A 3 -11.09 -46.34 -39.74
C ILE A 3 -11.86 -45.08 -39.25
N ARG A 4 -13.16 -45.01 -39.42
CA ARG A 4 -14.00 -43.89 -38.94
C ARG A 4 -14.09 -43.89 -37.39
N TYR A 5 -14.15 -45.02 -36.78
CA TYR A 5 -14.19 -45.17 -35.33
C TYR A 5 -12.88 -44.72 -34.65
N LEU A 6 -11.76 -45.04 -35.22
CA LEU A 6 -10.47 -44.64 -34.71
C LEU A 6 -10.25 -43.13 -34.82
N LYS A 7 -10.66 -42.54 -35.92
CA LYS A 7 -10.59 -41.06 -36.10
C LYS A 7 -11.48 -40.32 -35.12
N LEU A 8 -12.64 -40.80 -34.83
CA LEU A 8 -13.57 -40.20 -33.88
C LEU A 8 -13.00 -40.24 -32.44
N LYS A 9 -12.44 -41.35 -32.04
CA LYS A 9 -11.80 -41.48 -30.74
C LYS A 9 -10.64 -40.51 -30.54
N HIS A 10 -9.78 -40.38 -31.52
CA HIS A 10 -8.66 -39.48 -31.48
C HIS A 10 -9.12 -38.01 -31.40
N TRP A 11 -10.17 -37.68 -32.10
CA TRP A 11 -10.71 -36.32 -32.06
C TRP A 11 -11.32 -35.96 -30.71
N ILE A 12 -12.05 -36.86 -30.07
CA ILE A 12 -12.62 -36.66 -28.73
C ILE A 12 -11.53 -36.49 -27.69
N ILE A 13 -10.48 -37.27 -27.74
CA ILE A 13 -9.34 -37.17 -26.79
C ILE A 13 -8.63 -35.82 -26.98
N ALA A 14 -8.41 -35.37 -28.19
CA ALA A 14 -7.77 -34.10 -28.47
C ALA A 14 -8.58 -32.90 -27.94
N VAL A 15 -9.89 -32.91 -28.09
CA VAL A 15 -10.78 -31.87 -27.57
C VAL A 15 -10.78 -31.86 -26.04
N ALA A 16 -10.84 -33.02 -25.42
CA ALA A 16 -10.79 -33.12 -23.95
C ALA A 16 -9.46 -32.61 -23.38
N ALA A 17 -8.34 -32.94 -24.01
CA ALA A 17 -7.03 -32.45 -23.60
C ALA A 17 -6.90 -30.92 -23.74
N ALA A 18 -7.42 -30.35 -24.83
CA ALA A 18 -7.42 -28.91 -25.04
C ALA A 18 -8.29 -28.16 -24.02
N ALA A 19 -9.44 -28.71 -23.67
CA ALA A 19 -10.33 -28.12 -22.66
C ALA A 19 -9.69 -28.13 -21.27
N LEU A 20 -9.03 -29.20 -20.88
CA LEU A 20 -8.30 -29.31 -19.61
C LEU A 20 -7.10 -28.35 -19.55
N GLY A 21 -6.36 -28.20 -20.67
CA GLY A 21 -5.26 -27.27 -20.74
C GLY A 21 -5.68 -25.79 -20.61
N MET A 22 -6.83 -25.43 -21.16
CA MET A 22 -7.35 -24.07 -21.05
C MET A 22 -7.81 -23.73 -19.63
N ASN A 23 -8.40 -24.66 -18.90
CA ASN A 23 -8.83 -24.43 -17.54
C ASN A 23 -7.65 -24.21 -16.59
N VAL A 24 -6.59 -24.94 -16.75
CA VAL A 24 -5.38 -24.83 -15.92
C VAL A 24 -4.67 -23.49 -16.16
N SER A 25 -4.61 -23.00 -17.41
CA SER A 25 -3.95 -21.74 -17.72
C SER A 25 -4.73 -20.49 -17.28
N CYS A 26 -6.06 -20.60 -17.14
CA CYS A 26 -6.88 -19.47 -16.69
C CYS A 26 -6.87 -19.29 -15.17
N GLU A 27 -6.61 -20.32 -14.39
CA GLU A 27 -6.61 -20.23 -12.93
C GLU A 27 -5.28 -19.75 -12.35
N MET A 28 -4.17 -20.06 -12.98
CA MET A 28 -2.83 -19.74 -12.48
C MET A 28 -2.56 -18.24 -12.25
N PRO A 29 -2.95 -17.30 -13.11
CA PRO A 29 -2.69 -15.88 -12.88
C PRO A 29 -3.47 -15.28 -11.71
N VAL A 30 -4.59 -15.88 -11.33
CA VAL A 30 -5.47 -15.40 -10.26
C VAL A 30 -4.95 -15.78 -8.88
N GLU A 31 -4.27 -16.92 -8.75
CA GLU A 31 -3.74 -17.42 -7.48
C GLU A 31 -2.56 -16.62 -6.95
N TYR A 32 -1.85 -15.90 -7.80
CA TYR A 32 -0.66 -15.14 -7.44
C TYR A 32 -0.93 -13.66 -7.19
N GLY A 33 -2.17 -13.21 -7.21
CA GLY A 33 -2.54 -11.87 -6.81
C GLY A 33 -2.30 -11.68 -5.31
N THR A 34 -1.69 -10.57 -4.93
CA THR A 34 -1.48 -10.25 -3.53
C THR A 34 -2.63 -9.41 -3.01
N PRO A 35 -3.14 -9.69 -1.80
CA PRO A 35 -4.17 -8.85 -1.22
C PRO A 35 -3.65 -7.42 -1.05
N GLU A 36 -4.49 -6.46 -1.35
CA GLU A 36 -4.16 -5.04 -1.31
C GLU A 36 -5.24 -4.28 -0.55
N ALA A 37 -4.83 -3.32 0.24
CA ALA A 37 -5.73 -2.38 0.89
C ALA A 37 -5.20 -0.96 0.69
N LYS A 38 -6.10 0.00 0.74
CA LYS A 38 -5.78 1.41 0.65
C LYS A 38 -5.99 2.06 2.01
N TYR A 39 -4.96 2.74 2.49
CA TYR A 39 -5.00 3.42 3.77
C TYR A 39 -4.88 4.92 3.58
N HIS A 40 -5.88 5.65 4.03
CA HIS A 40 -5.84 7.11 4.09
C HIS A 40 -5.23 7.50 5.42
N VAL A 41 -3.99 7.95 5.39
CA VAL A 41 -3.24 8.35 6.57
C VAL A 41 -3.27 9.88 6.68
N LYS A 42 -3.70 10.38 7.80
CA LYS A 42 -3.75 11.81 8.09
C LYS A 42 -3.28 12.07 9.52
N GLY A 43 -2.82 13.27 9.77
CA GLY A 43 -2.39 13.62 11.12
C GLY A 43 -1.82 15.01 11.20
N THR A 44 -1.29 15.32 12.37
CA THR A 44 -0.70 16.62 12.69
C THR A 44 0.72 16.41 13.22
N ILE A 45 1.64 17.23 12.75
CA ILE A 45 3.02 17.26 13.18
C ILE A 45 3.24 18.46 14.08
N THR A 46 3.74 18.20 15.27
CA THR A 46 3.95 19.24 16.29
C THR A 46 5.38 19.25 16.81
N ALA A 47 5.81 20.40 17.28
CA ALA A 47 7.03 20.59 18.02
C ALA A 47 6.86 20.11 19.48
N PRO A 48 7.98 19.96 20.26
CA PRO A 48 7.88 19.57 21.66
C PRO A 48 7.05 20.52 22.53
N ASP A 49 6.91 21.77 22.12
CA ASP A 49 6.06 22.77 22.81
C ASP A 49 4.59 22.71 22.42
N GLY A 50 4.22 21.80 21.52
CA GLY A 50 2.85 21.61 21.05
C GLY A 50 2.46 22.46 19.85
N ASN A 51 3.33 23.33 19.35
CA ASN A 51 3.02 24.14 18.17
C ASN A 51 3.09 23.31 16.87
N PRO A 52 2.17 23.52 15.93
CA PRO A 52 2.21 22.81 14.66
C PRO A 52 3.42 23.23 13.83
N ILE A 53 3.96 22.29 13.06
CA ILE A 53 5.14 22.52 12.22
C ILE A 53 4.76 22.41 10.75
N PRO A 54 4.75 23.50 9.99
CA PRO A 54 4.64 23.44 8.53
C PRO A 54 5.98 23.04 7.90
N GLY A 55 5.95 22.64 6.63
CA GLY A 55 7.16 22.35 5.86
C GLY A 55 7.81 21.02 6.16
N ILE A 56 7.12 20.07 6.78
CA ILE A 56 7.62 18.72 7.04
C ILE A 56 7.14 17.80 5.93
N GLU A 57 8.08 17.19 5.21
CA GLU A 57 7.77 16.24 4.17
C GLU A 57 7.45 14.87 4.77
N VAL A 58 6.36 14.29 4.32
CA VAL A 58 5.95 12.93 4.65
C VAL A 58 6.29 12.01 3.48
N SER A 59 7.12 11.01 3.72
CA SER A 59 7.56 10.08 2.67
C SER A 59 7.48 8.64 3.15
N GLN A 60 7.41 7.73 2.18
CA GLN A 60 7.54 6.31 2.40
C GLN A 60 8.81 5.79 1.74
N HIS A 61 9.49 4.88 2.39
CA HIS A 61 10.64 4.19 1.83
C HIS A 61 10.24 2.77 1.40
N TRP A 62 10.53 2.44 0.16
CA TRP A 62 10.38 1.09 -0.37
C TRP A 62 11.76 0.56 -0.72
N GLY A 63 12.30 -0.31 0.12
CA GLY A 63 13.67 -0.77 -0.02
C GLY A 63 14.70 0.28 0.45
N ALA A 64 15.96 0.02 0.18
CA ALA A 64 17.06 0.83 0.73
C ALA A 64 17.20 2.22 0.10
N ASP A 65 16.80 2.40 -1.14
CA ASP A 65 17.17 3.58 -1.93
C ASP A 65 16.00 4.36 -2.54
N SER A 66 14.76 3.93 -2.32
CA SER A 66 13.63 4.63 -2.94
C SER A 66 12.77 5.35 -1.90
N ARG A 67 12.86 6.66 -1.92
CA ARG A 67 12.05 7.56 -1.12
C ARG A 67 10.91 8.09 -2.00
N HIS A 68 9.70 7.89 -1.55
CA HIS A 68 8.51 8.38 -2.23
C HIS A 68 7.83 9.45 -1.37
N PRO A 69 8.01 10.74 -1.70
CA PRO A 69 7.31 11.80 -0.98
C PRO A 69 5.83 11.77 -1.33
N PHE A 70 4.99 11.95 -0.33
CA PHE A 70 3.53 11.97 -0.48
C PHE A 70 2.93 13.35 -0.27
N ASP A 71 3.37 14.06 0.76
CA ASP A 71 2.77 15.31 1.18
C ASP A 71 3.77 16.13 1.97
N THR A 72 3.45 17.39 2.16
CA THR A 72 4.18 18.31 3.04
C THR A 72 3.17 18.96 3.98
N THR A 73 3.50 19.11 5.25
CA THR A 73 2.59 19.69 6.23
C THR A 73 2.26 21.14 5.89
N ASP A 74 0.99 21.50 6.11
CA ASP A 74 0.48 22.85 5.92
C ASP A 74 0.77 23.77 7.12
N ALA A 75 0.23 24.99 7.10
CA ALA A 75 0.44 25.97 8.16
C ALA A 75 -0.07 25.50 9.55
N GLN A 76 -1.00 24.57 9.58
CA GLN A 76 -1.52 23.95 10.82
C GLN A 76 -0.80 22.65 11.16
N GLY A 77 0.27 22.31 10.47
CA GLY A 77 1.01 21.09 10.66
C GLY A 77 0.32 19.81 10.18
N ASN A 78 -0.75 19.95 9.42
CA ASN A 78 -1.55 18.83 8.95
C ASN A 78 -0.97 18.21 7.68
N PHE A 79 -1.09 16.91 7.58
CA PHE A 79 -0.77 16.15 6.37
C PHE A 79 -1.84 15.11 6.11
N LYS A 80 -1.92 14.66 4.88
CA LYS A 80 -2.72 13.50 4.49
C LYS A 80 -2.07 12.81 3.29
N THR A 81 -2.13 11.50 3.29
CA THR A 81 -1.61 10.70 2.20
C THR A 81 -2.43 9.42 2.06
N THR A 82 -2.33 8.78 0.90
CA THR A 82 -2.95 7.50 0.64
C THR A 82 -1.87 6.50 0.28
N VAL A 83 -1.83 5.40 1.02
CA VAL A 83 -0.84 4.34 0.85
C VAL A 83 -1.54 3.04 0.49
N ARG A 84 -1.03 2.35 -0.51
CA ARG A 84 -1.42 0.97 -0.80
C ARG A 84 -0.46 0.03 -0.12
N SER A 85 -1.00 -0.96 0.57
CA SER A 85 -0.19 -1.91 1.32
C SER A 85 -0.94 -3.23 1.47
N PHE A 86 -0.22 -4.25 1.91
CA PHE A 86 -0.86 -5.51 2.30
C PHE A 86 -1.67 -5.28 3.57
N PRO A 87 -2.89 -5.85 3.65
CA PRO A 87 -3.68 -5.73 4.88
C PRO A 87 -2.94 -6.27 6.09
N GLY A 88 -2.86 -5.46 7.15
CA GLY A 88 -2.19 -5.84 8.38
C GLY A 88 -0.69 -5.60 8.44
N GLU A 89 -0.06 -5.23 7.33
CA GLU A 89 1.36 -4.84 7.34
C GLU A 89 1.53 -3.41 7.81
N PRO A 90 2.50 -3.14 8.69
CA PRO A 90 2.76 -1.77 9.13
C PRO A 90 3.22 -0.89 7.98
N ILE A 91 2.77 0.34 7.97
CA ILE A 91 3.20 1.35 7.01
C ILE A 91 4.33 2.16 7.65
N GLN A 92 5.47 2.22 7.00
CA GLN A 92 6.60 3.03 7.48
C GLN A 92 6.55 4.41 6.84
N LEU A 93 6.40 5.45 7.66
CA LEU A 93 6.42 6.83 7.22
C LEU A 93 7.63 7.55 7.83
N THR A 94 8.29 8.35 7.02
CA THR A 94 9.40 9.20 7.46
C THR A 94 9.02 10.66 7.30
N PHE A 95 9.28 11.43 8.35
CA PHE A 95 9.01 12.85 8.43
C PHE A 95 10.34 13.58 8.38
N THR A 96 10.53 14.43 7.37
CA THR A 96 11.79 15.14 7.11
C THR A 96 11.55 16.63 7.00
N ASP A 97 12.33 17.40 7.74
CA ASP A 97 12.32 18.85 7.64
C ASP A 97 13.04 19.29 6.36
N ILE A 98 12.29 19.81 5.40
CA ILE A 98 12.81 20.20 4.08
C ILE A 98 12.96 21.71 3.92
N ASP A 99 12.47 22.50 4.84
CA ASP A 99 12.55 23.97 4.76
C ASP A 99 13.73 24.55 5.57
N SER A 100 14.61 23.69 6.03
CA SER A 100 15.82 24.04 6.76
C SER A 100 15.54 24.75 8.08
N THR A 101 15.72 26.04 8.18
CA THR A 101 15.55 26.81 9.41
C THR A 101 14.27 27.66 9.43
N GLU A 102 13.49 27.61 8.40
CA GLU A 102 12.23 28.35 8.31
C GLU A 102 11.27 27.85 9.36
N ASN A 103 10.73 27.49 9.96
CA ASN A 103 9.83 26.96 11.00
C ASN A 103 10.55 26.10 12.06
N GLY A 104 11.83 26.38 12.31
CA GLY A 104 12.68 25.58 13.19
C GLY A 104 13.39 24.47 12.43
N SER A 105 14.24 23.74 13.12
CA SER A 105 14.97 22.60 12.56
C SER A 105 14.70 21.36 13.38
N TYR A 106 14.32 20.27 12.73
CA TYR A 106 13.89 19.04 13.38
C TYR A 106 14.62 17.83 12.82
N LEU A 107 14.84 16.84 13.69
CA LEU A 107 15.41 15.56 13.28
C LEU A 107 14.42 14.75 12.48
N ASP A 108 14.92 14.00 11.49
CA ASP A 108 14.12 13.02 10.78
C ASP A 108 13.52 12.01 11.75
N THR A 109 12.27 11.68 11.56
CA THR A 109 11.56 10.75 12.42
C THR A 109 10.85 9.72 11.56
N THR A 110 11.04 8.44 11.87
CA THR A 110 10.33 7.35 11.21
C THR A 110 9.33 6.73 12.17
N VAL A 111 8.11 6.55 11.68
CA VAL A 111 7.01 5.97 12.43
C VAL A 111 6.47 4.75 11.69
N HIS A 112 6.23 3.68 12.42
CA HIS A 112 5.56 2.48 11.92
C HIS A 112 4.08 2.55 12.29
N VAL A 113 3.25 2.73 11.28
CA VAL A 113 1.81 2.87 11.47
C VAL A 113 1.17 1.50 11.44
N ALA A 114 0.58 1.08 12.54
CA ALA A 114 -0.12 -0.19 12.63
C ALA A 114 -1.42 -0.17 11.83
N THR A 115 -1.64 -1.18 11.02
CA THR A 115 -2.83 -1.28 10.16
C THR A 115 -3.72 -2.47 10.49
N ARG A 116 -3.26 -3.36 11.36
CA ARG A 116 -3.97 -4.63 11.65
C ARG A 116 -5.41 -4.43 12.11
N ASP A 117 -5.65 -3.44 12.95
CA ASP A 117 -6.95 -3.18 13.55
C ASP A 117 -7.75 -2.08 12.84
N VAL A 118 -7.27 -1.62 11.69
CA VAL A 118 -7.96 -0.58 10.91
C VAL A 118 -9.13 -1.21 10.16
N PRO A 119 -10.37 -0.73 10.39
CA PRO A 119 -11.52 -1.23 9.65
C PRO A 119 -11.40 -0.88 8.16
N LEU A 120 -11.61 -1.85 7.30
CA LEU A 120 -11.59 -1.69 5.85
C LEU A 120 -13.02 -1.81 5.30
N SER A 121 -13.35 -0.98 4.31
CA SER A 121 -14.64 -1.00 3.64
C SER A 121 -14.48 -0.78 2.14
N GLY A 122 -15.47 -1.19 1.35
CA GLY A 122 -15.46 -1.00 -0.10
C GLY A 122 -14.57 -1.96 -0.87
N GLY A 123 -14.18 -3.09 -0.28
CA GLY A 123 -13.42 -4.12 -0.97
C GLY A 123 -14.26 -4.87 -2.00
N ASP A 124 -13.57 -5.57 -2.92
CA ASP A 124 -14.22 -6.36 -3.96
C ASP A 124 -14.46 -7.82 -3.55
N GLY A 125 -14.08 -8.20 -2.35
CA GLY A 125 -14.17 -9.57 -1.85
C GLY A 125 -13.07 -10.51 -2.35
N HIS A 126 -12.15 -10.01 -3.15
CA HIS A 126 -11.03 -10.77 -3.71
C HIS A 126 -9.68 -10.19 -3.25
N TRP A 127 -8.95 -9.58 -4.16
CA TRP A 127 -7.62 -9.04 -3.88
C TRP A 127 -7.66 -7.66 -3.23
N TYR A 128 -8.63 -6.86 -3.60
CA TYR A 128 -8.82 -5.54 -2.99
C TYR A 128 -9.67 -5.66 -1.74
N ARG A 129 -9.05 -5.43 -0.60
CA ARG A 129 -9.69 -5.58 0.73
C ARG A 129 -10.46 -4.34 1.16
N GLY A 130 -10.38 -3.28 0.38
CA GLY A 130 -11.04 -2.03 0.69
C GLY A 130 -10.11 -0.96 1.20
N GLU A 131 -10.68 0.07 1.79
CA GLU A 131 -9.93 1.20 2.30
C GLU A 131 -10.30 1.53 3.74
N GLY A 132 -9.34 2.08 4.47
CA GLY A 132 -9.52 2.52 5.83
C GLY A 132 -8.78 3.81 6.10
N THR A 133 -9.08 4.46 7.22
CA THR A 133 -8.45 5.72 7.63
C THR A 133 -7.67 5.52 8.91
N VAL A 134 -6.45 6.06 8.95
CA VAL A 134 -5.57 6.03 10.13
C VAL A 134 -5.19 7.46 10.48
N ASN A 135 -5.27 7.78 11.76
CA ASN A 135 -4.82 9.07 12.27
C ASN A 135 -3.45 8.90 12.96
N VAL A 136 -2.48 9.72 12.57
CA VAL A 136 -1.11 9.64 13.08
C VAL A 136 -0.63 11.04 13.46
N ASP A 137 -0.58 11.31 14.76
CA ASP A 137 -0.04 12.56 15.28
C ASP A 137 1.38 12.32 15.78
N VAL A 138 2.33 13.16 15.36
CA VAL A 138 3.74 12.97 15.65
C VAL A 138 4.33 14.26 16.23
N THR A 139 5.10 14.11 17.29
CA THR A 139 5.91 15.18 17.84
C THR A 139 7.36 15.00 17.40
N LEU A 140 7.92 15.98 16.71
CA LEU A 140 9.29 15.93 16.24
C LEU A 140 10.26 16.44 17.31
N THR A 141 11.48 15.92 17.25
CA THR A 141 12.56 16.38 18.12
C THR A 141 13.34 17.51 17.42
N ALA A 142 13.51 18.62 18.10
CA ALA A 142 14.28 19.72 17.58
C ALA A 142 15.76 19.36 17.50
N LYS A 143 16.45 19.84 16.47
CA LYS A 143 17.89 19.76 16.38
C LYS A 143 18.53 20.70 17.41
N SER A 144 19.53 20.21 18.06
CA SER A 144 20.31 21.01 19.02
C SER A 144 21.43 21.80 18.33
#